data_b162a11be59cfb540b5f0eb93b92f87b
#
_entry.id   b162a11be59cfb540b5f0eb93b92f87b
#
_cell.length_a   1.000
_cell.length_b   1.000
_cell.length_c   1.000
_cell.angle_alpha   90.00
_cell.angle_beta   90.00
_cell.angle_gamma   90.00
#
_symmetry.space_group_name_H-M   'P 1'
#
loop_
_entity.id
_entity.type
_entity.pdbx_description
1 polymer ?
#
loop_
_entity_poly.entity_id
_entity_poly.type
_entity_poly.pdbx_seq_one_letter_code
_entity_poly.pdbx_strand_id
1 'polypeptide(L)'
;MKKDIFYCEQWSYGYKKLHKPFSEKQAEEKHLKGELYTAVIGSATQPEYVITLREEVGFFSVHFFDKFGRDYLTHQFQKYSNSNYYFLSMAVWRDYITLESHD
;
A
#
# COMPACT_ATOMS: atom_id res chain seq x y z
N MET A 1 2.75 -8.19 -18.94
CA MET A 1 2.12 -9.16 -18.02
C MET A 1 1.26 -8.44 -17.01
N LYS A 2 0.04 -8.94 -16.82
CA LYS A 2 -0.89 -8.32 -15.90
C LYS A 2 -0.65 -8.82 -14.48
N LYS A 3 -0.52 -7.90 -13.53
CA LYS A 3 -0.32 -8.27 -12.13
C LYS A 3 -1.66 -8.39 -11.42
N ASP A 4 -1.72 -9.31 -10.47
CA ASP A 4 -2.92 -9.46 -9.65
C ASP A 4 -3.02 -8.33 -8.64
N ILE A 5 -4.24 -7.93 -8.35
CA ILE A 5 -4.51 -6.89 -7.36
C ILE A 5 -5.50 -7.45 -6.35
N PHE A 6 -5.15 -7.32 -5.07
CA PHE A 6 -6.00 -7.78 -3.97
C PHE A 6 -6.39 -6.58 -3.13
N TYR A 7 -7.63 -6.51 -2.71
CA TYR A 7 -8.13 -5.42 -1.88
C TYR A 7 -8.43 -5.93 -0.49
N CYS A 8 -8.11 -5.13 0.51
CA CYS A 8 -8.35 -5.50 1.90
C CYS A 8 -8.37 -4.25 2.77
N GLU A 9 -8.72 -4.42 4.04
CA GLU A 9 -8.66 -3.33 4.98
C GLU A 9 -7.22 -2.98 5.28
N GLN A 10 -6.38 -4.00 5.44
CA GLN A 10 -4.98 -3.83 5.76
C GLN A 10 -4.19 -5.08 5.38
N TRP A 11 -2.95 -4.90 4.98
CA TRP A 11 -2.06 -6.04 4.75
C TRP A 11 -1.16 -6.20 5.96
N SER A 12 -1.12 -7.42 6.51
CA SER A 12 -0.32 -7.70 7.71
C SER A 12 1.13 -7.98 7.36
N TYR A 13 2.02 -7.10 7.78
CA TYR A 13 3.46 -7.27 7.55
C TYR A 13 4.02 -8.45 8.34
N GLY A 14 3.52 -8.66 9.55
CA GLY A 14 3.99 -9.75 10.40
C GLY A 14 3.58 -11.12 9.91
N TYR A 15 2.35 -11.26 9.47
CA TYR A 15 1.82 -12.54 9.02
C TYR A 15 1.83 -12.69 7.51
N LYS A 16 2.18 -11.63 6.78
CA LYS A 16 2.26 -11.61 5.32
C LYS A 16 0.97 -12.12 4.69
N LYS A 17 -0.14 -11.53 5.09
CA LYS A 17 -1.45 -11.88 4.56
C LYS A 17 -2.41 -10.72 4.59
N LEU A 18 -3.49 -10.86 3.83
CA LEU A 18 -4.55 -9.86 3.78
C LEU A 18 -5.37 -9.92 5.07
N HIS A 19 -5.63 -8.76 5.64
CA HIS A 19 -6.52 -8.63 6.79
C HIS A 19 -7.85 -8.07 6.30
N LYS A 20 -8.92 -8.82 6.49
CA LYS A 20 -10.25 -8.47 6.01
C LYS A 20 -10.27 -8.17 4.52
N PRO A 21 -9.98 -9.18 3.69
CA PRO A 21 -10.03 -8.98 2.24
C PRO A 21 -11.45 -8.72 1.75
N PHE A 22 -11.57 -7.97 0.66
CA PHE A 22 -12.86 -7.70 0.06
C PHE A 22 -12.74 -7.59 -1.45
N SER A 23 -13.89 -7.55 -2.13
CA SER A 23 -13.94 -7.56 -3.58
C SER A 23 -13.59 -6.19 -4.16
N GLU A 24 -13.33 -6.18 -5.47
CA GLU A 24 -13.09 -4.94 -6.19
C GLU A 24 -14.27 -3.98 -6.04
N LYS A 25 -15.48 -4.52 -6.06
CA LYS A 25 -16.68 -3.71 -5.92
C LYS A 25 -16.75 -3.06 -4.54
N GLN A 26 -16.39 -3.80 -3.50
CA GLN A 26 -16.36 -3.27 -2.15
C GLN A 26 -15.29 -2.19 -2.00
N ALA A 27 -14.15 -2.39 -2.65
CA ALA A 27 -13.08 -1.40 -2.66
C ALA A 27 -13.54 -0.12 -3.33
N GLU A 28 -14.24 -0.24 -4.45
CA GLU A 28 -14.78 0.90 -5.17
C GLU A 28 -15.77 1.68 -4.32
N GLU A 29 -16.62 0.97 -3.59
CA GLU A 29 -17.57 1.62 -2.68
C GLU A 29 -16.87 2.38 -1.57
N LYS A 30 -15.81 1.80 -1.01
CA LYS A 30 -15.01 2.46 0.03
C LYS A 30 -14.33 3.70 -0.52
N HIS A 31 -13.81 3.61 -1.74
CA HIS A 31 -13.15 4.75 -2.37
C HIS A 31 -14.11 5.91 -2.58
N LEU A 32 -15.33 5.61 -3.04
CA LEU A 32 -16.34 6.63 -3.26
C LEU A 32 -16.80 7.31 -1.96
N LYS A 33 -16.72 6.59 -0.85
CA LYS A 33 -17.06 7.13 0.46
C LYS A 33 -15.86 7.80 1.15
N GLY A 34 -14.70 7.74 0.54
CA GLY A 34 -13.48 8.30 1.12
C GLY A 34 -12.90 7.49 2.27
N GLU A 35 -13.31 6.24 2.41
CA GLU A 35 -12.87 5.38 3.50
C GLU A 35 -11.52 4.75 3.22
N LEU A 36 -10.82 4.39 4.29
CA LEU A 36 -9.51 3.74 4.20
C LEU A 36 -9.63 2.35 3.59
N TYR A 37 -8.73 2.05 2.67
CA TYR A 37 -8.59 0.68 2.16
C TYR A 37 -7.18 0.50 1.61
N THR A 38 -6.82 -0.77 1.39
CA THR A 38 -5.48 -1.13 0.94
C THR A 38 -5.56 -1.98 -0.32
N ALA A 39 -4.69 -1.69 -1.29
CA ALA A 39 -4.53 -2.49 -2.49
C ALA A 39 -3.16 -3.15 -2.44
N VAL A 40 -3.12 -4.47 -2.63
CA VAL A 40 -1.90 -5.27 -2.60
C VAL A 40 -1.66 -5.77 -4.02
N ILE A 41 -0.53 -5.42 -4.60
CA ILE A 41 -0.24 -5.71 -6.00
C ILE A 41 0.89 -6.72 -6.12
N GLY A 42 0.64 -7.76 -6.91
CA GLY A 42 1.59 -8.82 -7.18
C GLY A 42 1.13 -10.14 -6.60
N SER A 43 1.33 -10.34 -5.31
CA SER A 43 0.94 -11.57 -4.62
C SER A 43 0.40 -11.21 -3.24
N ALA A 44 -0.55 -12.00 -2.75
CA ALA A 44 -1.14 -11.75 -1.44
C ALA A 44 -0.15 -11.99 -0.30
N THR A 45 0.85 -12.85 -0.53
CA THR A 45 1.82 -13.20 0.52
C THR A 45 3.19 -12.56 0.30
N GLN A 46 3.49 -12.17 -0.94
CA GLN A 46 4.77 -11.54 -1.27
C GLN A 46 4.51 -10.43 -2.28
N PRO A 47 3.92 -9.33 -1.83
CA PRO A 47 3.55 -8.26 -2.74
C PRO A 47 4.76 -7.50 -3.26
N GLU A 48 4.59 -6.88 -4.42
CA GLU A 48 5.58 -5.96 -4.96
C GLU A 48 5.29 -4.56 -4.44
N TYR A 49 4.00 -4.21 -4.33
CA TYR A 49 3.56 -2.91 -3.82
C TYR A 49 2.38 -3.09 -2.89
N VAL A 50 2.32 -2.26 -1.86
CA VAL A 50 1.14 -2.16 -0.99
C VAL A 50 0.76 -0.69 -0.95
N ILE A 51 -0.45 -0.38 -1.40
CA ILE A 51 -0.93 0.99 -1.48
C ILE A 51 -2.08 1.16 -0.48
N THR A 52 -1.92 2.11 0.43
CA THR A 52 -2.95 2.45 1.40
C THR A 52 -3.55 3.79 1.03
N LEU A 53 -4.86 3.84 0.86
CA LEU A 53 -5.57 5.05 0.44
C LEU A 53 -6.62 5.46 1.45
N ARG A 54 -6.72 6.77 1.69
CA ARG A 54 -7.81 7.36 2.42
C ARG A 54 -8.14 8.69 1.76
N GLU A 55 -9.06 8.63 0.80
CA GLU A 55 -9.43 9.80 0.00
C GLU A 55 -10.03 10.91 0.85
N GLU A 56 -10.76 10.55 1.91
CA GLU A 56 -11.38 11.51 2.81
C GLU A 56 -10.40 12.54 3.37
N VAL A 57 -9.20 12.10 3.69
CA VAL A 57 -8.17 13.00 4.24
C VAL A 57 -7.10 13.36 3.21
N GLY A 58 -7.30 12.96 1.96
CA GLY A 58 -6.39 13.29 0.88
C GLY A 58 -5.00 12.71 1.07
N PHE A 59 -4.94 11.43 1.41
CA PHE A 59 -3.68 10.78 1.73
C PHE A 59 -3.59 9.41 1.09
N PHE A 60 -2.40 9.07 0.59
CA PHE A 60 -2.11 7.67 0.27
C PHE A 60 -0.61 7.42 0.40
N SER A 61 -0.26 6.16 0.63
CA SER A 61 1.13 5.75 0.73
C SER A 61 1.36 4.54 -0.16
N VAL A 62 2.57 4.43 -0.69
CA VAL A 62 2.97 3.29 -1.50
C VAL A 62 4.21 2.69 -0.86
N HIS A 63 4.10 1.41 -0.51
CA HIS A 63 5.21 0.64 0.06
C HIS A 63 5.76 -0.27 -1.01
N PHE A 64 7.07 -0.22 -1.24
CA PHE A 64 7.75 -1.04 -2.24
C PHE A 64 8.49 -2.17 -1.55
N PHE A 65 8.32 -3.38 -2.04
CA PHE A 65 8.93 -4.57 -1.44
C PHE A 65 9.98 -5.18 -2.35
N ASP A 66 11.07 -5.66 -1.75
CA ASP A 66 12.11 -6.34 -2.50
C ASP A 66 11.75 -7.83 -2.63
N LYS A 67 12.63 -8.59 -3.29
CA LYS A 67 12.39 -10.01 -3.53
C LYS A 67 12.38 -10.86 -2.26
N PHE A 68 12.84 -10.30 -1.15
CA PHE A 68 12.82 -10.98 0.14
C PHE A 68 11.60 -10.60 0.96
N GLY A 69 10.68 -9.83 0.40
CA GLY A 69 9.46 -9.42 1.09
C GLY A 69 9.68 -8.31 2.11
N ARG A 70 10.74 -7.53 1.95
CA ARG A 70 11.03 -6.43 2.87
C ARG A 70 10.61 -5.10 2.26
N ASP A 71 9.98 -4.27 3.08
CA ASP A 71 9.59 -2.91 2.69
C ASP A 71 10.83 -2.04 2.67
N TYR A 72 11.38 -1.80 1.48
CA TYR A 72 12.63 -1.04 1.36
C TYR A 72 12.40 0.43 1.06
N LEU A 73 11.23 0.81 0.62
CA LEU A 73 10.95 2.19 0.24
C LEU A 73 9.47 2.49 0.48
N THR A 74 9.20 3.62 1.09
CA THR A 74 7.83 4.09 1.27
C THR A 74 7.73 5.52 0.76
N HIS A 75 6.74 5.77 -0.10
CA HIS A 75 6.40 7.12 -0.54
C HIS A 75 5.05 7.48 0.06
N GLN A 76 4.96 8.66 0.65
CA GLN A 76 3.70 9.19 1.15
C GLN A 76 3.30 10.39 0.32
N PHE A 77 2.03 10.45 -0.03
CA PHE A 77 1.49 11.53 -0.84
C PHE A 77 0.33 12.19 -0.10
N GLN A 78 0.25 13.49 -0.22
CA GLN A 78 -0.85 14.26 0.36
C GLN A 78 -1.47 15.12 -0.71
N LYS A 79 -2.78 15.35 -0.58
CA LYS A 79 -3.51 16.17 -1.51
C LYS A 79 -3.17 17.64 -1.27
N TYR A 80 -2.92 18.34 -2.37
CA TYR A 80 -2.64 19.76 -2.30
C TYR A 80 -3.96 20.51 -2.10
N SER A 81 -4.05 21.20 -0.97
CA SER A 81 -5.21 22.00 -0.54
C SER A 81 -6.39 22.12 -1.53
N ASN A 82 -7.48 21.43 -1.28
CA ASN A 82 -8.72 21.53 -2.09
C ASN A 82 -8.56 21.27 -3.58
N SER A 83 -7.48 20.63 -4.01
CA SER A 83 -7.23 20.33 -5.41
C SER A 83 -7.32 18.83 -5.63
N ASN A 84 -7.21 18.41 -6.91
CA ASN A 84 -7.14 17.00 -7.25
C ASN A 84 -5.70 16.54 -7.44
N TYR A 85 -4.74 17.38 -7.08
CA TYR A 85 -3.33 17.06 -7.24
C TYR A 85 -2.73 16.60 -5.92
N TYR A 86 -1.83 15.62 -6.02
CA TYR A 86 -1.10 15.10 -4.88
C TYR A 86 0.36 15.46 -5.01
N PHE A 87 1.05 15.64 -3.89
CA PHE A 87 2.49 15.85 -3.90
C PHE A 87 3.14 14.83 -2.97
N LEU A 88 4.39 14.51 -3.29
CA LEU A 88 5.18 13.59 -2.47
C LEU A 88 5.56 14.32 -1.19
N SER A 89 4.96 13.92 -0.07
CA SER A 89 5.20 14.58 1.20
C SER A 89 6.37 13.99 1.98
N MET A 90 6.65 12.71 1.75
CA MET A 90 7.73 12.03 2.46
C MET A 90 8.17 10.79 1.69
N ALA A 91 9.47 10.53 1.71
CA ALA A 91 10.04 9.31 1.15
C ALA A 91 10.95 8.70 2.21
N VAL A 92 10.73 7.44 2.55
CA VAL A 92 11.53 6.74 3.53
C VAL A 92 12.23 5.59 2.85
N TRP A 93 13.54 5.61 2.87
CA TRP A 93 14.37 4.58 2.27
C TRP A 93 15.00 3.75 3.39
N ARG A 94 14.92 2.43 3.28
CA ARG A 94 15.47 1.53 4.28
C ARG A 94 16.53 0.64 3.65
N ASP A 95 17.73 0.64 4.24
CA ASP A 95 18.83 -0.20 3.80
C ASP A 95 18.94 -1.41 4.71
N TYR A 96 19.11 -2.58 4.10
CA TYR A 96 19.32 -3.82 4.84
C TYR A 96 20.75 -4.25 4.62
N ILE A 97 21.50 -4.34 5.68
CA ILE A 97 22.95 -4.60 5.62
C ILE A 97 23.26 -5.98 5.08
N THR A 98 22.51 -6.99 5.52
CA THR A 98 22.68 -8.36 5.05
C THR A 98 21.33 -8.98 4.75
N LEU A 99 21.33 -10.10 4.03
CA LEU A 99 20.10 -10.79 3.72
C LEU A 99 19.45 -11.39 4.95
N GLU A 100 20.19 -11.62 6.00
CA GLU A 100 19.66 -12.15 7.26
C GLU A 100 19.13 -11.09 8.18
N SER A 101 19.46 -9.82 7.96
CA SER A 101 19.07 -8.75 8.85
C SER A 101 17.71 -8.16 8.48
N HIS A 102 16.75 -9.03 8.27
CA HIS A 102 15.38 -8.61 8.01
C HIS A 102 14.52 -9.09 9.16
N ASP A 103 13.62 -8.30 9.58
CA ASP A 103 12.81 -8.66 10.74
C ASP A 103 11.36 -8.60 10.43
#